data_b4a9a97265ecbd1030823fc5c62e9710
#
_entry.id   b4a9a97265ecbd1030823fc5c62e9710
#
_cell.length_a   1.000
_cell.length_b   1.000
_cell.length_c   1.000
_cell.angle_alpha   90.00
_cell.angle_beta   90.00
_cell.angle_gamma   90.00
#
_symmetry.space_group_name_H-M   'P 1'
#
loop_
_entity.id
_entity.type
_entity.pdbx_description
1 polymer ?
#
loop_
_entity_poly.entity_id
_entity_poly.type
_entity_poly.pdbx_seq_one_letter_code
_entity_poly.pdbx_strand_id
1 'polypeptide(L)'
;MKFRFLVTLISILFLTTACQTIKNKTDEVAEKENKKYGLFVGEDVNKMKLELGAPSEDIINSTGNEVLIYKTKKYGMPCERRFEVNTSGTIIAFSSSGCF
;
A
#
# COMPACT_ATOMS: atom_id res chain seq x y z
N MET A 1 41.23 -20.69 19.80
CA MET A 1 39.85 -20.77 20.25
C MET A 1 39.09 -19.43 20.13
N LYS A 2 39.67 -18.32 20.55
CA LYS A 2 39.01 -16.98 20.45
C LYS A 2 38.80 -16.51 19.01
N PHE A 3 39.63 -16.91 18.06
CA PHE A 3 39.53 -16.51 16.66
C PHE A 3 38.35 -17.16 15.92
N ARG A 4 38.00 -18.40 16.27
CA ARG A 4 36.83 -19.10 15.68
C ARG A 4 35.50 -18.53 16.15
N PHE A 5 35.42 -18.02 17.37
CA PHE A 5 34.23 -17.35 17.89
C PHE A 5 33.96 -16.01 17.21
N LEU A 6 35.01 -15.25 16.90
CA LEU A 6 34.91 -13.97 16.21
C LEU A 6 34.41 -14.12 14.76
N VAL A 7 34.87 -15.15 14.06
CA VAL A 7 34.46 -15.41 12.65
C VAL A 7 33.00 -15.83 12.58
N THR A 8 32.51 -16.64 13.52
CA THR A 8 31.10 -17.03 13.59
C THR A 8 30.17 -15.85 13.93
N LEU A 9 30.58 -14.96 14.81
CA LEU A 9 29.83 -13.75 15.15
C LEU A 9 29.72 -12.79 13.96
N ILE A 10 30.80 -12.63 13.19
CA ILE A 10 30.82 -11.78 11.99
C ILE A 10 29.90 -12.33 10.89
N SER A 11 29.85 -13.67 10.70
CA SER A 11 28.97 -14.32 9.74
C SER A 11 27.49 -14.13 10.07
N ILE A 12 27.11 -14.15 11.34
CA ILE A 12 25.72 -13.94 11.79
C ILE A 12 25.30 -12.49 11.58
N LEU A 13 26.19 -11.52 11.78
CA LEU A 13 25.95 -10.10 11.54
C LEU A 13 25.70 -9.81 10.05
N PHE A 14 26.40 -10.47 9.12
CA PHE A 14 26.20 -10.31 7.68
C PHE A 14 24.83 -10.80 7.21
N LEU A 15 24.32 -11.89 7.78
CA LEU A 15 23.00 -12.45 7.44
C LEU A 15 21.84 -11.52 7.86
N THR A 16 21.93 -10.86 9.01
CA THR A 16 20.93 -9.92 9.49
C THR A 16 20.86 -8.64 8.64
N THR A 17 21.98 -8.16 8.14
CA THR A 17 22.03 -6.95 7.28
C THR A 17 21.38 -7.19 5.93
N ALA A 18 21.54 -8.37 5.33
CA ALA A 18 20.91 -8.71 4.04
C ALA A 18 19.37 -8.75 4.14
N CYS A 19 18.81 -9.29 5.22
CA CYS A 19 17.36 -9.34 5.45
C CYS A 19 16.76 -7.94 5.64
N GLN A 20 17.44 -7.03 6.31
CA GLN A 20 16.98 -5.65 6.50
C GLN A 20 16.96 -4.86 5.19
N THR A 21 17.91 -5.06 4.28
CA THR A 21 17.97 -4.37 2.99
C THR A 21 16.79 -4.74 2.09
N ILE A 22 16.37 -6.00 2.05
CA ILE A 22 15.22 -6.46 1.28
C ILE A 22 13.93 -5.87 1.82
N LYS A 23 13.75 -5.85 3.14
CA LYS A 23 12.59 -5.27 3.80
C LYS A 23 12.44 -3.77 3.53
N ASN A 24 13.53 -3.02 3.58
CA ASN A 24 13.53 -1.57 3.30
C ASN A 24 13.12 -1.26 1.86
N LYS A 25 13.57 -2.03 0.87
CA LYS A 25 13.16 -1.85 -0.54
C LYS A 25 11.68 -2.09 -0.76
N THR A 26 11.11 -3.11 -0.12
CA THR A 26 9.68 -3.42 -0.21
C THR A 26 8.83 -2.31 0.42
N ASP A 27 9.26 -1.78 1.57
CA ASP A 27 8.58 -0.68 2.26
C ASP A 27 8.63 0.62 1.43
N GLU A 28 9.74 0.92 0.76
CA GLU A 28 9.86 2.09 -0.13
C GLU A 28 8.87 2.05 -1.30
N VAL A 29 8.71 0.89 -1.95
CA VAL A 29 7.77 0.73 -3.07
C VAL A 29 6.34 0.90 -2.59
N ALA A 30 5.97 0.31 -1.45
CA ALA A 30 4.65 0.45 -0.86
C ALA A 30 4.35 1.89 -0.47
N GLU A 31 5.29 2.62 0.12
CA GLU A 31 5.15 4.04 0.46
C GLU A 31 4.93 4.92 -0.77
N LYS A 32 5.66 4.69 -1.86
CA LYS A 32 5.49 5.45 -3.11
C LYS A 32 4.11 5.24 -3.72
N GLU A 33 3.61 4.02 -3.76
CA GLU A 33 2.28 3.71 -4.26
C GLU A 33 1.19 4.33 -3.38
N ASN A 34 1.29 4.19 -2.06
CA ASN A 34 0.34 4.78 -1.12
C ASN A 34 0.32 6.30 -1.21
N LYS A 35 1.47 6.94 -1.38
CA LYS A 35 1.57 8.38 -1.56
C LYS A 35 0.88 8.84 -2.84
N LYS A 36 1.06 8.11 -3.95
CA LYS A 36 0.42 8.39 -5.23
C LYS A 36 -1.11 8.36 -5.12
N TYR A 37 -1.64 7.29 -4.51
CA TYR A 37 -3.09 7.14 -4.34
C TYR A 37 -3.65 8.08 -3.27
N GLY A 38 -2.90 8.38 -2.24
CA GLY A 38 -3.28 9.34 -1.20
C GLY A 38 -3.46 10.77 -1.71
N LEU A 39 -2.84 11.11 -2.84
CA LEU A 39 -3.02 12.43 -3.48
C LEU A 39 -4.44 12.67 -4.00
N PHE A 40 -5.23 11.62 -4.20
CA PHE A 40 -6.63 11.75 -4.58
C PHE A 40 -7.53 12.25 -3.45
N VAL A 41 -7.09 12.18 -2.20
CA VAL A 41 -7.84 12.72 -1.07
C VAL A 41 -8.00 14.24 -1.22
N GLY A 42 -9.22 14.72 -1.16
CA GLY A 42 -9.55 16.11 -1.42
C GLY A 42 -9.94 16.42 -2.87
N GLU A 43 -9.76 15.47 -3.78
CA GLU A 43 -10.10 15.60 -5.20
C GLU A 43 -11.52 15.09 -5.50
N ASP A 44 -12.04 15.49 -6.67
CA ASP A 44 -13.32 15.01 -7.18
C ASP A 44 -13.21 13.52 -7.58
N VAL A 45 -14.21 12.72 -7.21
CA VAL A 45 -14.26 11.30 -7.53
C VAL A 45 -14.25 11.02 -9.03
N ASN A 46 -14.85 11.88 -9.84
CA ASN A 46 -14.88 11.73 -11.30
C ASN A 46 -13.47 11.87 -11.91
N LYS A 47 -12.66 12.75 -11.36
CA LYS A 47 -11.26 12.91 -11.77
C LYS A 47 -10.44 11.64 -11.49
N MET A 48 -10.64 11.02 -10.33
CA MET A 48 -10.01 9.74 -10.00
C MET A 48 -10.47 8.62 -10.92
N LYS A 49 -11.77 8.52 -11.22
CA LYS A 49 -12.32 7.52 -12.14
C LYS A 49 -11.77 7.65 -13.56
N LEU A 50 -11.48 8.87 -14.01
CA LEU A 50 -10.84 9.10 -15.31
C LEU A 50 -9.41 8.54 -15.35
N GLU A 51 -8.68 8.60 -14.25
CA GLU A 51 -7.31 8.09 -14.18
C GLU A 51 -7.25 6.59 -13.88
N LEU A 52 -8.05 6.11 -12.93
CA LEU A 52 -8.01 4.71 -12.47
C LEU A 52 -9.02 3.79 -13.16
N GLY A 53 -10.00 4.36 -13.85
CA GLY A 53 -11.09 3.60 -14.46
C GLY A 53 -12.20 3.26 -13.46
N ALA A 54 -13.05 2.31 -13.82
CA ALA A 54 -14.16 1.88 -12.98
C ALA A 54 -13.65 1.05 -11.79
N PRO A 55 -14.22 1.23 -10.58
CA PRO A 55 -13.85 0.41 -9.43
C PRO A 55 -14.32 -1.03 -9.56
N SER A 56 -13.65 -1.94 -8.86
CA SER A 56 -14.07 -3.35 -8.79
C SER A 56 -15.39 -3.51 -8.03
N GLU A 57 -15.56 -2.71 -6.98
CA GLU A 57 -16.78 -2.66 -6.17
C GLU A 57 -17.09 -1.21 -5.78
N ASP A 58 -18.38 -0.95 -5.59
CA ASP A 58 -18.90 0.35 -5.15
C ASP A 58 -19.97 0.07 -4.09
N ILE A 59 -19.70 0.45 -2.84
CA ILE A 59 -20.58 0.20 -1.71
C ILE A 59 -20.87 1.48 -0.95
N ILE A 60 -21.94 1.46 -0.16
CA ILE A 60 -22.27 2.54 0.79
C ILE A 60 -21.93 2.04 2.19
N ASN A 61 -21.16 2.85 2.93
CA ASN A 61 -20.79 2.48 4.31
C ASN A 61 -21.88 2.89 5.32
N SER A 62 -21.64 2.60 6.59
CA SER A 62 -22.59 2.88 7.68
C SER A 62 -22.87 4.37 7.89
N THR A 63 -21.97 5.25 7.47
CA THR A 63 -22.13 6.72 7.55
C THR A 63 -22.86 7.32 6.35
N GLY A 64 -23.22 6.50 5.36
CA GLY A 64 -23.90 6.93 4.15
C GLY A 64 -22.97 7.41 3.03
N ASN A 65 -21.65 7.30 3.21
CA ASN A 65 -20.68 7.65 2.19
C ASN A 65 -20.41 6.48 1.24
N GLU A 66 -20.10 6.81 -0.01
CA GLU A 66 -19.72 5.84 -1.03
C GLU A 66 -18.28 5.37 -0.79
N VAL A 67 -18.02 4.08 -0.90
CA VAL A 67 -16.68 3.51 -0.85
C VAL A 67 -16.39 2.80 -2.16
N LEU A 68 -15.39 3.29 -2.90
CA LEU A 68 -14.92 2.71 -4.14
C LEU A 68 -13.75 1.77 -3.84
N ILE A 69 -13.85 0.53 -4.29
CA ILE A 69 -12.86 -0.51 -4.01
C ILE A 69 -12.20 -0.92 -5.32
N TYR A 70 -10.88 -0.74 -5.40
CA TYR A 70 -10.05 -1.16 -6.52
C TYR A 70 -9.22 -2.37 -6.09
N LYS A 71 -9.50 -3.51 -6.72
CA LYS A 71 -8.79 -4.76 -6.45
C LYS A 71 -7.79 -5.03 -7.57
N THR A 72 -6.54 -5.29 -7.18
CA THR A 72 -5.47 -5.69 -8.10
C THR A 72 -4.72 -6.88 -7.52
N LYS A 73 -3.97 -7.58 -8.37
CA LYS A 73 -3.07 -8.65 -7.95
C LYS A 73 -1.65 -8.29 -8.38
N LYS A 74 -0.71 -8.44 -7.47
CA LYS A 74 0.71 -8.27 -7.74
C LYS A 74 1.45 -9.47 -7.18
N TYR A 75 2.19 -10.18 -8.02
CA TYR A 75 2.87 -11.44 -7.66
C TYR A 75 1.94 -12.50 -7.06
N GLY A 76 0.70 -12.60 -7.57
CA GLY A 76 -0.31 -13.51 -7.05
C GLY A 76 -0.96 -13.11 -5.73
N MET A 77 -0.55 -11.97 -5.14
CA MET A 77 -1.09 -11.48 -3.88
C MET A 77 -2.15 -10.40 -4.13
N PRO A 78 -3.34 -10.52 -3.52
CA PRO A 78 -4.38 -9.53 -3.71
C PRO A 78 -4.04 -8.23 -3.00
N CYS A 79 -4.29 -7.12 -3.69
CA CYS A 79 -4.17 -5.76 -3.17
C CYS A 79 -5.52 -5.08 -3.29
N GLU A 80 -6.00 -4.47 -2.23
CA GLU A 80 -7.26 -3.75 -2.19
C GLU A 80 -7.01 -2.30 -1.77
N ARG A 81 -7.50 -1.37 -2.59
CA ARG A 81 -7.45 0.06 -2.31
C ARG A 81 -8.86 0.59 -2.20
N ARG A 82 -9.16 1.28 -1.10
CA ARG A 82 -10.48 1.82 -0.80
C ARG A 82 -10.42 3.34 -0.73
N PHE A 83 -11.36 3.97 -1.41
CA PHE A 83 -11.54 5.43 -1.40
C PHE A 83 -12.94 5.74 -0.88
N GLU A 84 -13.01 6.48 0.24
CA GLU A 84 -14.29 6.95 0.77
C GLU A 84 -14.62 8.29 0.15
N VAL A 85 -15.85 8.43 -0.36
CA VAL A 85 -16.35 9.62 -1.06
C VAL A 85 -17.58 10.13 -0.32
N ASN A 86 -17.58 11.42 0.01
CA ASN A 86 -18.73 12.04 0.66
C ASN A 86 -19.89 12.26 -0.32
N THR A 87 -21.02 12.74 0.19
CA THR A 87 -22.23 13.00 -0.61
C THR A 87 -22.04 14.09 -1.67
N SER A 88 -21.03 14.94 -1.51
CA SER A 88 -20.67 15.98 -2.50
C SER A 88 -19.79 15.46 -3.63
N GLY A 89 -19.36 14.19 -3.60
CA GLY A 89 -18.48 13.61 -4.61
C GLY A 89 -16.99 13.87 -4.39
N THR A 90 -16.59 14.28 -3.19
CA THR A 90 -15.20 14.53 -2.81
C THR A 90 -14.62 13.32 -2.08
N ILE A 91 -13.41 12.91 -2.45
CA ILE A 91 -12.69 11.83 -1.78
C ILE A 91 -12.17 12.33 -0.45
N ILE A 92 -12.59 11.73 0.65
CA ILE A 92 -12.27 12.18 2.01
C ILE A 92 -11.30 11.26 2.75
N ALA A 93 -11.14 10.01 2.28
CA ALA A 93 -10.23 9.05 2.91
C ALA A 93 -9.73 8.03 1.92
N PHE A 94 -8.56 7.49 2.19
CA PHE A 94 -7.93 6.42 1.43
C PHE A 94 -7.33 5.38 2.39
N SER A 95 -7.50 4.11 2.05
CA SER A 95 -6.84 3.01 2.75
C SER A 95 -6.43 1.92 1.76
N SER A 96 -5.40 1.17 2.10
CA SER A 96 -4.94 0.04 1.30
C SER A 96 -4.67 -1.18 2.18
N SER A 97 -4.86 -2.37 1.61
CA SER A 97 -4.65 -3.65 2.28
C SER A 97 -4.01 -4.63 1.31
N GLY A 98 -2.95 -5.30 1.77
CA GLY A 98 -2.24 -6.30 0.97
C GLY A 98 -1.41 -5.74 -0.19
N CYS A 99 -1.20 -4.44 -0.26
CA CYS A 99 -0.42 -3.78 -1.31
C CYS A 99 1.06 -3.72 -0.95
N PHE A 100 1.93 -4.18 -1.84
CA PHE A 100 3.39 -4.19 -1.69
C PHE A 100 4.04 -3.27 -2.69
#